data_cfe5369302e828183c5bb799c4a9f742
#
_entry.id   cfe5369302e828183c5bb799c4a9f742
#
_cell.length_a   1.000
_cell.length_b   1.000
_cell.length_c   1.000
_cell.angle_alpha   90.00
_cell.angle_beta   90.00
_cell.angle_gamma   90.00
#
_symmetry.space_group_name_H-M   'P 1'
#
loop_
_entity.id
_entity.type
_entity.pdbx_description
1 polymer ?
#
loop_
_entity_poly.entity_id
_entity_poly.type
_entity_poly.pdbx_seq_one_letter_code
_entity_poly.pdbx_strand_id
1 'polypeptide(L)'
;MKRFEDKEVIVINDLEATKYSEPEEYELLKTQEICALIAVPIYANHQMNGFIGVDNPDLRQNEISITLLSDVGGHLGCVRENLKSTVLLKKALDEATKRTEIISAIATLYVTILHANIKERTYELLKGHDFVQKILGQKGKIDDVMERIPTAFAAMEGREKYREFLDFDTLAERLRNTNSVSIEFMGVNGEWWLARFIVKSRDAQGNSVDVLYVVRDITEEKSRELMYQKQLKASMEDAHCANLSNIKKSDHKTADKKS
;
A
#
# COMPACT_ATOMS: atom_id res chain seq x y z
N MET A 1 8.36 8.41 -43.99
CA MET A 1 8.72 7.53 -42.84
C MET A 1 9.16 6.13 -43.25
N LYS A 2 8.63 5.52 -44.32
CA LYS A 2 9.05 4.17 -44.75
C LYS A 2 10.54 3.99 -45.02
N ARG A 3 11.24 5.04 -45.52
CA ARG A 3 12.68 4.97 -45.80
C ARG A 3 13.58 4.74 -44.59
N PHE A 4 13.13 5.10 -43.38
CA PHE A 4 13.90 4.87 -42.15
C PHE A 4 13.65 3.50 -41.49
N GLU A 5 12.68 2.72 -42.00
CA GLU A 5 12.39 1.37 -41.45
C GLU A 5 13.60 0.43 -41.64
N ASP A 6 14.42 0.67 -42.69
CA ASP A 6 15.64 -0.09 -43.01
C ASP A 6 16.91 0.48 -42.36
N LYS A 7 16.79 1.44 -41.43
CA LYS A 7 17.91 2.15 -40.77
C LYS A 7 18.80 2.95 -41.75
N GLU A 8 18.27 3.39 -42.84
CA GLU A 8 19.02 4.10 -43.84
C GLU A 8 19.06 5.61 -43.57
N VAL A 9 20.22 6.20 -43.88
CA VAL A 9 20.37 7.65 -43.98
C VAL A 9 19.71 8.12 -45.27
N ILE A 10 18.85 9.12 -45.22
CA ILE A 10 18.25 9.73 -46.39
C ILE A 10 19.17 10.85 -46.88
N VAL A 11 19.60 10.77 -48.14
CA VAL A 11 20.36 11.80 -48.82
C VAL A 11 19.65 12.16 -50.12
N ILE A 12 19.17 13.38 -50.22
CA ILE A 12 18.59 13.97 -51.41
C ILE A 12 19.55 15.06 -51.89
N ASN A 13 20.31 14.79 -52.91
CA ASN A 13 21.26 15.75 -53.47
C ASN A 13 20.60 16.78 -54.37
N ASP A 14 19.53 16.40 -55.05
CA ASP A 14 18.71 17.23 -55.93
C ASP A 14 17.24 16.84 -55.77
N LEU A 15 16.43 17.71 -55.23
CA LEU A 15 15.02 17.45 -55.05
C LEU A 15 14.27 17.25 -56.37
N GLU A 16 14.63 17.97 -57.43
CA GLU A 16 13.97 17.83 -58.74
C GLU A 16 14.09 16.42 -59.29
N ALA A 17 15.15 15.68 -58.98
CA ALA A 17 15.34 14.29 -59.36
C ALA A 17 14.32 13.33 -58.71
N THR A 18 13.71 13.68 -57.60
CA THR A 18 12.75 12.87 -56.83
C THR A 18 11.29 13.09 -57.25
N LYS A 19 11.00 14.09 -58.08
CA LYS A 19 9.68 14.52 -58.49
C LYS A 19 8.73 13.39 -58.99
N TYR A 20 9.27 12.40 -59.67
CA TYR A 20 8.48 11.32 -60.27
C TYR A 20 8.50 10.04 -59.43
N SER A 21 9.51 9.87 -58.60
CA SER A 21 9.63 8.69 -57.73
C SER A 21 8.92 8.85 -56.37
N GLU A 22 8.89 10.04 -55.82
CA GLU A 22 8.32 10.35 -54.51
C GLU A 22 7.55 11.70 -54.53
N PRO A 23 6.43 11.77 -55.28
CA PRO A 23 5.74 13.03 -55.57
C PRO A 23 5.20 13.74 -54.30
N GLU A 24 4.73 12.99 -53.28
CA GLU A 24 4.22 13.57 -52.07
C GLU A 24 5.34 14.23 -51.22
N GLU A 25 6.50 13.54 -51.15
CA GLU A 25 7.68 14.10 -50.43
C GLU A 25 8.27 15.28 -51.19
N TYR A 26 8.30 15.22 -52.48
CA TYR A 26 8.73 16.32 -53.35
C TYR A 26 7.91 17.59 -53.12
N GLU A 27 6.58 17.53 -53.17
CA GLU A 27 5.73 18.67 -52.97
C GLU A 27 5.89 19.24 -51.54
N LEU A 28 6.02 18.39 -50.51
CA LEU A 28 6.23 18.81 -49.15
C LEU A 28 7.54 19.57 -48.97
N LEU A 29 8.65 19.05 -49.46
CA LEU A 29 9.98 19.64 -49.34
C LEU A 29 10.09 20.90 -50.19
N LYS A 30 9.45 20.95 -51.35
CA LYS A 30 9.41 22.11 -52.24
C LYS A 30 8.69 23.30 -51.63
N THR A 31 7.59 23.08 -50.87
CA THR A 31 6.89 24.14 -50.14
C THR A 31 7.74 24.77 -49.06
N GLN A 32 8.79 24.10 -48.61
CA GLN A 32 9.74 24.56 -47.58
C GLN A 32 11.02 25.12 -48.20
N GLU A 33 11.09 25.32 -49.52
CA GLU A 33 12.27 25.79 -50.25
C GLU A 33 13.51 24.89 -50.08
N ILE A 34 13.29 23.61 -49.82
CA ILE A 34 14.37 22.62 -49.69
C ILE A 34 14.72 22.11 -51.09
N CYS A 35 16.00 22.23 -51.48
CA CYS A 35 16.55 21.75 -52.73
C CYS A 35 17.37 20.49 -52.55
N ALA A 36 17.97 20.30 -51.37
CA ALA A 36 18.74 19.14 -50.97
C ALA A 36 18.49 18.85 -49.48
N LEU A 37 18.60 17.59 -49.08
CA LEU A 37 18.35 17.16 -47.71
C LEU A 37 19.28 16.03 -47.29
N ILE A 38 19.83 16.09 -46.11
CA ILE A 38 20.41 14.94 -45.41
C ILE A 38 19.60 14.73 -44.14
N ALA A 39 19.07 13.53 -43.93
CA ALA A 39 18.37 13.18 -42.70
C ALA A 39 18.83 11.83 -42.17
N VAL A 40 19.05 11.73 -40.88
CA VAL A 40 19.46 10.50 -40.17
C VAL A 40 18.42 10.15 -39.09
N PRO A 41 18.12 8.87 -38.92
CA PRO A 41 17.17 8.43 -37.92
C PRO A 41 17.75 8.53 -36.51
N ILE A 42 16.92 8.88 -35.53
CA ILE A 42 17.23 8.86 -34.12
C ILE A 42 16.64 7.59 -33.52
N TYR A 43 17.49 6.73 -32.95
CA TYR A 43 17.07 5.50 -32.29
C TYR A 43 17.17 5.62 -30.78
N ALA A 44 16.15 5.07 -30.08
CA ALA A 44 16.20 4.79 -28.66
C ALA A 44 15.63 3.40 -28.44
N ASN A 45 16.29 2.53 -27.66
CA ASN A 45 15.91 1.13 -27.46
C ASN A 45 15.67 0.36 -28.77
N HIS A 46 16.53 0.54 -29.75
CA HIS A 46 16.41 -0.08 -31.10
C HIS A 46 15.13 0.30 -31.88
N GLN A 47 14.35 1.23 -31.38
CA GLN A 47 13.19 1.77 -32.08
C GLN A 47 13.48 3.17 -32.60
N MET A 48 13.01 3.43 -33.80
CA MET A 48 13.08 4.76 -34.39
C MET A 48 12.14 5.70 -33.63
N ASN A 49 12.69 6.79 -33.09
CA ASN A 49 11.96 7.80 -32.31
C ASN A 49 11.84 9.15 -33.00
N GLY A 50 12.44 9.30 -34.16
CA GLY A 50 12.42 10.52 -34.94
C GLY A 50 13.60 10.55 -35.92
N PHE A 51 13.84 11.68 -36.46
CA PHE A 51 15.00 11.93 -37.34
C PHE A 51 15.55 13.35 -37.07
N ILE A 52 16.79 13.57 -37.44
CA ILE A 52 17.46 14.86 -37.50
C ILE A 52 18.01 15.06 -38.90
N GLY A 53 17.83 16.24 -39.45
CA GLY A 53 18.28 16.54 -40.78
C GLY A 53 18.87 17.94 -40.92
N VAL A 54 19.51 18.16 -42.05
CA VAL A 54 20.00 19.48 -42.51
C VAL A 54 19.43 19.71 -43.91
N ASP A 55 18.77 20.86 -44.05
CA ASP A 55 18.22 21.35 -45.31
C ASP A 55 19.29 22.12 -46.07
N ASN A 56 19.37 21.93 -47.37
CA ASN A 56 20.29 22.57 -48.28
C ASN A 56 21.77 22.48 -47.85
N PRO A 57 22.30 21.29 -47.47
CA PRO A 57 23.68 21.12 -47.02
C PRO A 57 24.67 21.45 -48.14
N ASP A 58 25.94 21.77 -47.79
CA ASP A 58 27.03 21.81 -48.74
C ASP A 58 27.34 20.35 -49.19
N LEU A 59 26.88 20.01 -50.39
CA LEU A 59 27.00 18.65 -50.96
C LEU A 59 28.43 18.12 -51.04
N ARG A 60 29.45 19.01 -51.01
CA ARG A 60 30.87 18.63 -51.01
C ARG A 60 31.31 18.03 -49.66
N GLN A 61 30.51 18.19 -48.64
CA GLN A 61 30.80 17.73 -47.27
C GLN A 61 29.76 16.73 -46.74
N ASN A 62 29.05 16.03 -47.63
CA ASN A 62 27.97 15.10 -47.25
C ASN A 62 28.41 14.05 -46.20
N GLU A 63 29.58 13.43 -46.39
CA GLU A 63 30.08 12.39 -45.46
C GLU A 63 30.31 12.94 -44.05
N ILE A 64 30.85 14.18 -43.93
CA ILE A 64 31.04 14.83 -42.66
C ILE A 64 29.70 15.18 -42.02
N SER A 65 28.75 15.69 -42.82
CA SER A 65 27.40 16.04 -42.35
C SER A 65 26.64 14.80 -41.86
N ILE A 66 26.70 13.66 -42.57
CA ILE A 66 26.11 12.40 -42.18
C ILE A 66 26.71 11.92 -40.85
N THR A 67 28.04 11.94 -40.71
CA THR A 67 28.71 11.50 -39.48
C THR A 67 28.31 12.34 -38.29
N LEU A 68 28.35 13.67 -38.41
CA LEU A 68 27.95 14.60 -37.35
C LEU A 68 26.50 14.43 -36.98
N LEU A 69 25.59 14.32 -37.95
CA LEU A 69 24.15 14.12 -37.66
C LEU A 69 23.91 12.77 -36.99
N SER A 70 24.63 11.71 -37.38
CA SER A 70 24.52 10.38 -36.79
C SER A 70 24.97 10.41 -35.30
N ASP A 71 26.08 11.09 -35.01
CA ASP A 71 26.56 11.24 -33.64
C ASP A 71 25.58 12.04 -32.77
N VAL A 72 25.08 13.17 -33.29
CA VAL A 72 24.07 13.98 -32.60
C VAL A 72 22.78 13.20 -32.41
N GLY A 73 22.33 12.47 -33.43
CA GLY A 73 21.14 11.61 -33.36
C GLY A 73 21.28 10.52 -32.31
N GLY A 74 22.44 9.88 -32.22
CA GLY A 74 22.78 8.89 -31.20
C GLY A 74 22.72 9.48 -29.77
N HIS A 75 23.32 10.65 -29.58
CA HIS A 75 23.25 11.35 -28.29
C HIS A 75 21.81 11.75 -27.91
N LEU A 76 21.04 12.28 -28.84
CA LEU A 76 19.64 12.66 -28.59
C LEU A 76 18.80 11.44 -28.22
N GLY A 77 19.00 10.30 -28.87
CA GLY A 77 18.35 9.04 -28.52
C GLY A 77 18.65 8.60 -27.09
N CYS A 78 19.93 8.62 -26.72
CA CYS A 78 20.40 8.26 -25.38
C CYS A 78 19.85 9.21 -24.29
N VAL A 79 19.90 10.52 -24.51
CA VAL A 79 19.36 11.52 -23.58
C VAL A 79 17.86 11.33 -23.37
N ARG A 80 17.10 11.11 -24.45
CA ARG A 80 15.65 10.88 -24.38
C ARG A 80 15.31 9.62 -23.60
N GLU A 81 16.07 8.56 -23.76
CA GLU A 81 15.90 7.31 -23.03
C GLU A 81 16.18 7.48 -21.54
N ASN A 82 17.30 8.14 -21.21
CA ASN A 82 17.64 8.45 -19.82
C ASN A 82 16.57 9.31 -19.13
N LEU A 83 16.04 10.31 -19.83
CA LEU A 83 14.95 11.14 -19.31
C LEU A 83 13.67 10.32 -19.03
N LYS A 84 13.27 9.45 -19.95
CA LYS A 84 12.10 8.58 -19.73
C LYS A 84 12.31 7.66 -18.52
N SER A 85 13.47 7.02 -18.43
CA SER A 85 13.81 6.14 -17.31
C SER A 85 13.81 6.88 -15.98
N THR A 86 14.38 8.10 -15.95
CA THR A 86 14.39 8.94 -14.75
C THR A 86 12.99 9.34 -14.30
N VAL A 87 12.11 9.70 -15.23
CA VAL A 87 10.71 10.04 -14.92
C VAL A 87 9.95 8.83 -14.35
N LEU A 88 10.14 7.64 -14.94
CA LEU A 88 9.50 6.41 -14.45
C LEU A 88 9.99 6.03 -13.05
N LEU A 89 11.31 6.10 -12.83
CA LEU A 89 11.93 5.84 -11.52
C LEU A 89 11.40 6.80 -10.45
N LYS A 90 11.36 8.09 -10.77
CA LYS A 90 10.82 9.11 -9.85
C LYS A 90 9.36 8.82 -9.48
N LYS A 91 8.53 8.49 -10.47
CA LYS A 91 7.13 8.12 -10.22
C LYS A 91 6.99 6.89 -9.32
N ALA A 92 7.78 5.84 -9.59
CA ALA A 92 7.77 4.64 -8.76
C ALA A 92 8.24 4.91 -7.32
N LEU A 93 9.26 5.77 -7.16
CA LEU A 93 9.75 6.19 -5.84
C LEU A 93 8.68 6.99 -5.08
N ASP A 94 8.02 7.96 -5.73
CA ASP A 94 6.96 8.77 -5.12
C ASP A 94 5.78 7.86 -4.66
N GLU A 95 5.40 6.88 -5.47
CA GLU A 95 4.36 5.92 -5.09
C GLU A 95 4.77 5.05 -3.90
N ALA A 96 6.01 4.55 -3.89
CA ALA A 96 6.55 3.77 -2.78
C ALA A 96 6.61 4.59 -1.49
N THR A 97 7.05 5.84 -1.56
CA THR A 97 7.11 6.76 -0.42
C THR A 97 5.71 7.00 0.15
N LYS A 98 4.72 7.32 -0.68
CA LYS A 98 3.32 7.50 -0.24
C LYS A 98 2.76 6.26 0.44
N ARG A 99 3.03 5.06 -0.09
CA ARG A 99 2.61 3.81 0.55
C ARG A 99 3.24 3.63 1.93
N THR A 100 4.52 3.94 2.05
CA THR A 100 5.25 3.86 3.32
C THR A 100 4.70 4.85 4.35
N GLU A 101 4.40 6.07 3.95
CA GLU A 101 3.79 7.10 4.81
C GLU A 101 2.42 6.65 5.35
N ILE A 102 1.55 6.09 4.48
CA ILE A 102 0.24 5.57 4.89
C ILE A 102 0.41 4.41 5.88
N ILE A 103 1.29 3.45 5.59
CA ILE A 103 1.56 2.33 6.50
C ILE A 103 2.08 2.84 7.85
N SER A 104 2.99 3.80 7.84
CA SER A 104 3.53 4.41 9.06
C SER A 104 2.44 5.12 9.86
N ALA A 105 1.54 5.86 9.21
CA ALA A 105 0.41 6.51 9.87
C ALA A 105 -0.54 5.49 10.51
N ILE A 106 -0.88 4.42 9.80
CA ILE A 106 -1.71 3.32 10.36
C ILE A 106 -1.00 2.64 11.53
N ALA A 107 0.31 2.42 11.42
CA ALA A 107 1.10 1.79 12.47
C ALA A 107 1.13 2.62 13.77
N THR A 108 0.87 3.94 13.73
CA THR A 108 0.77 4.76 14.96
C THR A 108 -0.39 4.36 15.86
N LEU A 109 -1.46 3.78 15.31
CA LEU A 109 -2.63 3.30 16.05
C LEU A 109 -2.32 2.09 16.94
N TYR A 110 -1.23 1.40 16.69
CA TYR A 110 -0.85 0.20 17.41
C TYR A 110 0.35 0.47 18.33
N VAL A 111 0.24 0.00 19.55
CA VAL A 111 1.30 0.08 20.57
C VAL A 111 2.34 -1.00 20.33
N THR A 112 1.90 -2.17 19.87
CA THR A 112 2.76 -3.31 19.55
C THR A 112 2.37 -3.88 18.20
N ILE A 113 3.37 -4.18 17.37
CA ILE A 113 3.23 -4.92 16.10
C ILE A 113 4.31 -6.00 16.09
N LEU A 114 3.90 -7.24 15.92
CA LEU A 114 4.77 -8.38 15.90
C LEU A 114 4.42 -9.24 14.68
N HIS A 115 5.42 -9.63 13.91
CA HIS A 115 5.29 -10.62 12.85
C HIS A 115 5.58 -11.99 13.42
N ALA A 116 4.72 -12.97 13.16
CA ALA A 116 4.92 -14.33 13.60
C ALA A 116 4.72 -15.33 12.46
N ASN A 117 5.57 -16.34 12.39
CA ASN A 117 5.40 -17.49 11.53
C ASN A 117 4.82 -18.65 12.36
N ILE A 118 3.63 -19.10 11.96
CA ILE A 118 2.89 -20.13 12.72
C ILE A 118 3.62 -21.49 12.63
N LYS A 119 4.10 -21.84 11.43
CA LYS A 119 4.72 -23.12 11.17
C LYS A 119 6.09 -23.27 11.84
N GLU A 120 6.90 -22.22 11.76
CA GLU A 120 8.26 -22.20 12.35
C GLU A 120 8.24 -21.85 13.84
N ARG A 121 7.10 -21.37 14.35
CA ARG A 121 6.91 -20.91 15.73
C ARG A 121 7.93 -19.82 16.12
N THR A 122 8.16 -18.88 15.19
CA THR A 122 9.09 -17.77 15.37
C THR A 122 8.37 -16.45 15.32
N TYR A 123 8.94 -15.42 15.94
CA TYR A 123 8.42 -14.06 15.86
C TYR A 123 9.53 -13.04 15.68
N GLU A 124 9.13 -11.87 15.15
CA GLU A 124 9.93 -10.64 15.04
C GLU A 124 9.10 -9.44 15.52
N LEU A 125 9.63 -8.71 16.49
CA LEU A 125 9.01 -7.47 16.99
C LEU A 125 9.31 -6.33 16.03
N LEU A 126 8.27 -5.84 15.33
CA LEU A 126 8.36 -4.73 14.37
C LEU A 126 8.18 -3.37 15.04
N LYS A 127 7.32 -3.31 16.06
CA LYS A 127 7.06 -2.13 16.89
C LYS A 127 6.68 -2.56 18.30
N GLY A 128 7.22 -1.89 19.29
CA GLY A 128 6.88 -2.09 20.71
C GLY A 128 7.57 -1.07 21.59
N HIS A 129 6.97 -0.77 22.73
CA HIS A 129 7.61 0.05 23.78
C HIS A 129 8.77 -0.71 24.42
N ASP A 130 9.67 0.01 25.08
CA ASP A 130 10.83 -0.55 25.78
C ASP A 130 10.49 -1.71 26.70
N PHE A 131 9.35 -1.65 27.39
CA PHE A 131 8.87 -2.73 28.26
C PHE A 131 8.55 -3.99 27.49
N VAL A 132 7.87 -3.89 26.34
CA VAL A 132 7.57 -5.02 25.44
C VAL A 132 8.87 -5.62 24.92
N GLN A 133 9.80 -4.77 24.49
CA GLN A 133 11.09 -5.17 23.98
C GLN A 133 11.97 -5.91 25.03
N LYS A 134 11.90 -5.46 26.30
CA LYS A 134 12.59 -6.14 27.42
C LYS A 134 12.04 -7.54 27.67
N ILE A 135 10.74 -7.76 27.50
CA ILE A 135 10.09 -9.07 27.75
C ILE A 135 10.29 -10.01 26.56
N LEU A 136 10.09 -9.52 25.34
CA LEU A 136 10.10 -10.34 24.12
C LEU A 136 11.47 -10.40 23.45
N GLY A 137 12.27 -9.34 23.52
CA GLY A 137 13.42 -9.15 22.64
C GLY A 137 12.98 -8.78 21.22
N GLN A 138 13.94 -8.66 20.31
CA GLN A 138 13.66 -8.28 18.92
C GLN A 138 13.14 -9.45 18.09
N LYS A 139 13.64 -10.65 18.32
CA LYS A 139 13.26 -11.91 17.64
C LYS A 139 13.39 -13.08 18.61
N GLY A 140 12.62 -14.14 18.36
CA GLY A 140 12.72 -15.33 19.17
C GLY A 140 11.76 -16.43 18.73
N LYS A 141 11.70 -17.47 19.55
CA LYS A 141 10.69 -18.52 19.43
C LYS A 141 9.46 -18.16 20.25
N ILE A 142 8.31 -18.44 19.70
CA ILE A 142 7.01 -18.18 20.34
C ILE A 142 6.93 -18.92 21.67
N ASP A 143 7.34 -20.18 21.69
CA ASP A 143 7.30 -21.04 22.88
C ASP A 143 8.05 -20.47 24.09
N ASP A 144 9.13 -19.73 23.85
CA ASP A 144 9.96 -19.14 24.93
C ASP A 144 9.27 -17.95 25.63
N VAL A 145 8.24 -17.35 25.01
CA VAL A 145 7.59 -16.13 25.50
C VAL A 145 6.12 -16.32 25.87
N MET A 146 5.49 -17.40 25.42
CA MET A 146 4.06 -17.67 25.60
C MET A 146 3.58 -17.61 27.05
N GLU A 147 4.35 -18.18 27.99
CA GLU A 147 4.01 -18.16 29.40
C GLU A 147 4.21 -16.79 30.05
N ARG A 148 5.12 -15.98 29.52
CA ARG A 148 5.46 -14.66 30.09
C ARG A 148 4.50 -13.58 29.67
N ILE A 149 3.99 -13.61 28.43
CA ILE A 149 3.12 -12.57 27.86
C ILE A 149 1.85 -12.38 28.68
N PRO A 150 1.01 -13.40 28.96
CA PRO A 150 -0.22 -13.22 29.71
C PRO A 150 0.04 -12.66 31.13
N THR A 151 1.09 -13.13 31.78
CA THR A 151 1.44 -12.69 33.14
C THR A 151 1.93 -11.26 33.19
N ALA A 152 2.70 -10.84 32.16
CA ALA A 152 3.28 -9.50 32.10
C ALA A 152 2.27 -8.41 31.70
N PHE A 153 1.27 -8.75 30.86
CA PHE A 153 0.43 -7.75 30.20
C PHE A 153 -1.03 -7.78 30.64
N ALA A 154 -1.59 -8.95 31.03
CA ALA A 154 -3.01 -9.05 31.37
C ALA A 154 -3.28 -9.05 32.89
N ALA A 155 -4.33 -8.34 33.29
CA ALA A 155 -4.87 -8.41 34.63
C ALA A 155 -5.29 -9.85 34.98
N MET A 156 -5.30 -10.18 36.28
CA MET A 156 -5.51 -11.55 36.75
C MET A 156 -6.84 -12.15 36.22
N GLU A 157 -7.92 -11.37 36.20
CA GLU A 157 -9.26 -11.83 35.81
C GLU A 157 -9.37 -12.20 34.33
N GLY A 158 -8.57 -11.56 33.46
CA GLY A 158 -8.59 -11.81 32.00
C GLY A 158 -7.45 -12.68 31.49
N ARG A 159 -6.51 -13.05 32.36
CA ARG A 159 -5.24 -13.69 31.98
C ARG A 159 -5.41 -15.02 31.30
N GLU A 160 -6.35 -15.85 31.76
CA GLU A 160 -6.60 -17.18 31.19
C GLU A 160 -7.17 -17.08 29.78
N LYS A 161 -8.17 -16.23 29.57
CA LYS A 161 -8.72 -15.97 28.21
C LYS A 161 -7.66 -15.43 27.25
N TYR A 162 -6.76 -14.57 27.76
CA TYR A 162 -5.69 -14.04 26.97
C TYR A 162 -4.64 -15.10 26.63
N ARG A 163 -4.35 -16.05 27.55
CA ARG A 163 -3.50 -17.20 27.29
C ARG A 163 -4.10 -18.10 26.21
N GLU A 164 -5.38 -18.45 26.30
CA GLU A 164 -6.10 -19.21 25.28
C GLU A 164 -6.08 -18.52 23.92
N PHE A 165 -6.22 -17.18 23.91
CA PHE A 165 -6.16 -16.41 22.68
C PHE A 165 -4.77 -16.47 22.03
N LEU A 166 -3.71 -16.47 22.81
CA LEU A 166 -2.33 -16.55 22.34
C LEU A 166 -1.91 -17.95 21.93
N ASP A 167 -2.70 -18.99 22.19
CA ASP A 167 -2.37 -20.37 21.87
C ASP A 167 -2.16 -20.55 20.36
N PHE A 168 -0.92 -20.81 19.96
CA PHE A 168 -0.51 -21.01 18.57
C PHE A 168 -0.88 -22.40 18.04
N ASP A 169 -1.16 -23.37 18.89
CA ASP A 169 -1.54 -24.73 18.46
C ASP A 169 -2.95 -24.70 17.85
N THR A 170 -3.82 -23.82 18.35
CA THR A 170 -5.18 -23.63 17.83
C THR A 170 -5.31 -22.48 16.84
N LEU A 171 -4.29 -21.61 16.72
CA LEU A 171 -4.37 -20.36 15.94
C LEU A 171 -4.63 -20.62 14.45
N ALA A 172 -3.96 -21.62 13.85
CA ALA A 172 -4.14 -21.95 12.44
C ALA A 172 -5.59 -22.35 12.12
N GLU A 173 -6.22 -23.14 13.01
CA GLU A 173 -7.63 -23.55 12.87
C GLU A 173 -8.58 -22.37 13.03
N ARG A 174 -8.36 -21.53 14.04
CA ARG A 174 -9.16 -20.30 14.27
C ARG A 174 -9.08 -19.31 13.12
N LEU A 175 -7.98 -19.29 12.36
CA LEU A 175 -7.78 -18.42 11.20
C LEU A 175 -8.15 -19.09 9.87
N ARG A 176 -8.61 -20.33 9.84
CA ARG A 176 -8.88 -21.07 8.58
C ARG A 176 -9.89 -20.34 7.69
N ASN A 177 -11.00 -19.87 8.24
CA ASN A 177 -12.10 -19.26 7.51
C ASN A 177 -12.24 -17.75 7.75
N THR A 178 -11.26 -17.11 8.40
CA THR A 178 -11.26 -15.68 8.70
C THR A 178 -9.87 -15.08 8.48
N ASN A 179 -9.84 -13.80 8.17
CA ASN A 179 -8.58 -13.07 8.01
C ASN A 179 -8.04 -12.49 9.33
N SER A 180 -8.84 -12.52 10.39
CA SER A 180 -8.37 -12.07 11.70
C SER A 180 -9.21 -12.63 12.83
N VAL A 181 -8.59 -12.76 14.02
CA VAL A 181 -9.24 -13.01 15.30
C VAL A 181 -8.76 -11.98 16.30
N SER A 182 -9.62 -11.59 17.25
CA SER A 182 -9.28 -10.54 18.24
C SER A 182 -9.87 -10.83 19.61
N ILE A 183 -9.23 -10.24 20.62
CA ILE A 183 -9.70 -10.25 22.00
C ILE A 183 -9.51 -8.87 22.64
N GLU A 184 -10.45 -8.47 23.47
CA GLU A 184 -10.31 -7.34 24.38
C GLU A 184 -9.91 -7.88 25.75
N PHE A 185 -8.93 -7.24 26.37
CA PHE A 185 -8.49 -7.62 27.70
C PHE A 185 -8.08 -6.39 28.52
N MET A 186 -8.19 -6.50 29.82
CA MET A 186 -7.70 -5.48 30.74
C MET A 186 -6.23 -5.73 31.07
N GLY A 187 -5.42 -4.72 30.93
CA GLY A 187 -4.00 -4.72 31.28
C GLY A 187 -3.78 -4.67 32.80
N VAL A 188 -2.53 -4.94 33.21
CA VAL A 188 -2.13 -4.97 34.62
C VAL A 188 -2.33 -3.65 35.37
N ASN A 189 -2.36 -2.52 34.67
CA ASN A 189 -2.58 -1.19 35.26
C ASN A 189 -4.02 -0.67 35.04
N GLY A 190 -4.93 -1.49 34.53
CA GLY A 190 -6.34 -1.16 34.35
C GLY A 190 -6.70 -0.55 33.00
N GLU A 191 -5.77 -0.42 32.06
CA GLU A 191 -6.04 -0.01 30.68
C GLU A 191 -6.76 -1.13 29.92
N TRP A 192 -7.53 -0.76 28.90
CA TRP A 192 -8.16 -1.72 27.99
C TRP A 192 -7.38 -1.84 26.68
N TRP A 193 -7.09 -3.08 26.32
CA TRP A 193 -6.33 -3.44 25.15
C TRP A 193 -7.15 -4.28 24.19
N LEU A 194 -6.99 -4.03 22.88
CA LEU A 194 -7.44 -4.91 21.79
C LEU A 194 -6.23 -5.57 21.17
N ALA A 195 -6.11 -6.89 21.37
CA ALA A 195 -5.14 -7.72 20.66
C ALA A 195 -5.80 -8.39 19.46
N ARG A 196 -5.07 -8.48 18.36
CA ARG A 196 -5.56 -9.10 17.12
C ARG A 196 -4.47 -9.84 16.39
N PHE A 197 -4.78 -11.05 15.93
CA PHE A 197 -4.01 -11.73 14.90
C PHE A 197 -4.63 -11.44 13.54
N ILE A 198 -3.82 -11.04 12.56
CA ILE A 198 -4.19 -10.72 11.19
C ILE A 198 -3.39 -11.60 10.26
N VAL A 199 -4.03 -12.35 9.37
CA VAL A 199 -3.34 -13.19 8.39
C VAL A 199 -2.60 -12.31 7.40
N LYS A 200 -1.27 -12.52 7.28
CA LYS A 200 -0.40 -11.86 6.31
C LYS A 200 -0.23 -12.70 5.05
N SER A 201 -0.05 -14.01 5.21
CA SER A 201 0.12 -14.94 4.09
C SER A 201 -0.51 -16.30 4.39
N ARG A 202 -0.88 -17.00 3.31
CA ARG A 202 -1.38 -18.37 3.33
C ARG A 202 -0.54 -19.24 2.40
N ASP A 203 -0.46 -20.54 2.70
CA ASP A 203 0.14 -21.52 1.79
C ASP A 203 -0.79 -21.86 0.62
N ALA A 204 -0.31 -22.73 -0.29
CA ALA A 204 -1.09 -23.18 -1.45
C ALA A 204 -2.35 -23.99 -1.07
N GLN A 205 -2.44 -24.49 0.16
CA GLN A 205 -3.58 -25.21 0.72
C GLN A 205 -4.55 -24.28 1.46
N GLY A 206 -4.23 -22.98 1.56
CA GLY A 206 -5.05 -21.98 2.22
C GLY A 206 -4.82 -21.86 3.73
N ASN A 207 -3.85 -22.59 4.31
CA ASN A 207 -3.52 -22.49 5.72
C ASN A 207 -2.74 -21.20 6.00
N SER A 208 -3.00 -20.55 7.12
CA SER A 208 -2.28 -19.35 7.55
C SER A 208 -0.84 -19.70 7.92
N VAL A 209 0.14 -19.04 7.27
CA VAL A 209 1.58 -19.24 7.50
C VAL A 209 2.15 -18.11 8.33
N ASP A 210 1.97 -16.86 7.85
CA ASP A 210 2.44 -15.67 8.54
C ASP A 210 1.27 -14.85 9.06
N VAL A 211 1.40 -14.35 10.26
CA VAL A 211 0.42 -13.46 10.90
C VAL A 211 1.10 -12.22 11.46
N LEU A 212 0.34 -11.15 11.52
CA LEU A 212 0.68 -9.98 12.33
C LEU A 212 -0.12 -10.06 13.63
N TYR A 213 0.57 -10.03 14.75
CA TYR A 213 -0.05 -9.78 16.05
C TYR A 213 0.08 -8.30 16.36
N VAL A 214 -1.04 -7.64 16.59
CA VAL A 214 -1.11 -6.20 16.83
C VAL A 214 -1.89 -5.92 18.11
N VAL A 215 -1.45 -4.92 18.88
CA VAL A 215 -2.13 -4.47 20.10
C VAL A 215 -2.40 -2.98 20.00
N ARG A 216 -3.63 -2.59 20.34
CA ARG A 216 -4.10 -1.20 20.36
C ARG A 216 -4.72 -0.87 21.72
N ASP A 217 -4.47 0.34 22.19
CA ASP A 217 -5.19 0.91 23.34
C ASP A 217 -6.63 1.24 22.92
N ILE A 218 -7.58 0.76 23.70
CA ILE A 218 -9.01 1.01 23.53
C ILE A 218 -9.67 1.54 24.82
N THR A 219 -8.86 2.08 25.73
CA THR A 219 -9.33 2.54 27.06
C THR A 219 -10.39 3.62 26.95
N GLU A 220 -10.22 4.58 26.05
CA GLU A 220 -11.22 5.64 25.85
C GLU A 220 -12.52 5.11 25.23
N GLU A 221 -12.42 4.23 24.21
CA GLU A 221 -13.58 3.61 23.58
C GLU A 221 -14.38 2.80 24.61
N LYS A 222 -13.67 2.02 25.42
CA LYS A 222 -14.29 1.16 26.43
C LYS A 222 -14.92 1.97 27.57
N SER A 223 -14.27 3.03 28.00
CA SER A 223 -14.81 3.95 29.00
C SER A 223 -16.11 4.60 28.54
N ARG A 224 -16.17 5.04 27.28
CA ARG A 224 -17.38 5.59 26.67
C ARG A 224 -18.49 4.55 26.58
N GLU A 225 -18.19 3.34 26.12
CA GLU A 225 -19.14 2.22 26.02
C GLU A 225 -19.76 1.94 27.41
N LEU A 226 -18.94 1.79 28.44
CA LEU A 226 -19.39 1.51 29.80
C LEU A 226 -20.25 2.66 30.37
N MET A 227 -19.91 3.91 30.04
CA MET A 227 -20.72 5.06 30.46
C MET A 227 -22.11 5.04 29.80
N TYR A 228 -22.18 4.77 28.49
CA TYR A 228 -23.44 4.63 27.78
C TYR A 228 -24.29 3.48 28.33
N GLN A 229 -23.69 2.33 28.61
CA GLN A 229 -24.39 1.20 29.20
C GLN A 229 -24.98 1.53 30.59
N LYS A 230 -24.22 2.25 31.45
CA LYS A 230 -24.72 2.72 32.74
C LYS A 230 -25.89 3.69 32.59
N GLN A 231 -25.81 4.65 31.67
CA GLN A 231 -26.90 5.60 31.43
C GLN A 231 -28.15 4.90 30.93
N LEU A 232 -28.00 3.95 29.99
CA LEU A 232 -29.11 3.18 29.46
C LEU A 232 -29.79 2.35 30.56
N LYS A 233 -29.01 1.70 31.41
CA LYS A 233 -29.52 0.90 32.51
C LYS A 233 -30.29 1.76 33.51
N ALA A 234 -29.74 2.91 33.91
CA ALA A 234 -30.41 3.86 34.79
C ALA A 234 -31.74 4.35 34.18
N SER A 235 -31.75 4.72 32.89
CA SER A 235 -32.97 5.14 32.20
C SER A 235 -34.05 4.03 32.14
N MET A 236 -33.65 2.78 31.98
CA MET A 236 -34.56 1.63 32.00
C MET A 236 -35.14 1.37 33.40
N GLU A 237 -34.32 1.51 34.46
CA GLU A 237 -34.75 1.39 35.85
C GLU A 237 -35.76 2.48 36.22
N ASP A 238 -35.50 3.73 35.81
CA ASP A 238 -36.41 4.89 36.05
C ASP A 238 -37.75 4.69 35.29
N ALA A 239 -37.71 4.22 34.03
CA ALA A 239 -38.93 3.92 33.27
C ALA A 239 -39.74 2.79 33.92
N HIS A 240 -39.07 1.77 34.45
CA HIS A 240 -39.73 0.66 35.14
C HIS A 240 -40.38 1.13 36.45
N CYS A 241 -39.70 1.95 37.26
CA CYS A 241 -40.26 2.54 38.46
C CYS A 241 -41.46 3.46 38.18
N ALA A 242 -41.42 4.27 37.11
CA ALA A 242 -42.51 5.12 36.68
C ALA A 242 -43.73 4.29 36.26
N ASN A 243 -43.55 3.20 35.52
CA ASN A 243 -44.62 2.29 35.15
C ASN A 243 -45.28 1.60 36.36
N LEU A 244 -44.50 1.12 37.32
CA LEU A 244 -45.02 0.52 38.55
C LEU A 244 -45.82 1.52 39.39
N SER A 245 -45.39 2.78 39.45
CA SER A 245 -46.09 3.87 40.14
C SER A 245 -47.43 4.19 39.47
N ASN A 246 -47.51 4.14 38.15
CA ASN A 246 -48.73 4.38 37.39
C ASN A 246 -49.74 3.22 37.53
N ILE A 247 -49.28 1.97 37.59
CA ILE A 247 -50.14 0.79 37.83
C ILE A 247 -50.74 0.89 39.22
N LYS A 248 -49.95 1.20 40.28
CA LYS A 248 -50.43 1.35 41.62
C LYS A 248 -51.46 2.49 41.77
N LYS A 249 -51.29 3.59 41.04
CA LYS A 249 -52.28 4.70 41.03
C LYS A 249 -53.58 4.33 40.28
N SER A 250 -53.51 3.47 39.29
CA SER A 250 -54.73 2.97 38.60
C SER A 250 -55.55 2.00 39.45
N ASP A 251 -54.84 1.14 40.22
CA ASP A 251 -55.49 0.19 41.10
C ASP A 251 -56.21 0.86 42.28
N HIS A 252 -55.62 1.93 42.85
CA HIS A 252 -56.27 2.76 43.88
C HIS A 252 -57.53 3.49 43.37
N LYS A 253 -57.48 4.01 42.12
CA LYS A 253 -58.66 4.69 41.51
C LYS A 253 -59.80 3.73 41.19
N THR A 254 -59.52 2.45 40.98
CA THR A 254 -60.54 1.42 40.77
C THR A 254 -61.16 0.88 42.07
N ALA A 255 -60.44 0.94 43.17
CA ALA A 255 -60.94 0.59 44.51
C ALA A 255 -61.93 1.65 45.06
N ASP A 256 -61.62 2.95 44.88
CA ASP A 256 -62.48 4.06 45.34
C ASP A 256 -63.80 4.23 44.52
N LYS A 257 -63.95 3.59 43.39
CA LYS A 257 -65.21 3.60 42.61
C LYS A 257 -66.16 2.46 42.93
N LYS A 258 -65.77 1.54 43.82
CA LYS A 258 -66.61 0.38 44.26
C LYS A 258 -67.10 0.50 45.70
N SER A 259 -66.87 1.60 46.40
CA SER A 259 -67.52 2.00 47.62
C SER A 259 -68.56 3.07 47.33
#